data_9f3c26467cea40042a6264a9ca39cb4f
#
_entry.id   9f3c26467cea40042a6264a9ca39cb4f
#
_cell.length_a   1.000
_cell.length_b   1.000
_cell.length_c   1.000
_cell.angle_alpha   90.00
_cell.angle_beta   90.00
_cell.angle_gamma   90.00
#
_symmetry.space_group_name_H-M   'P 1'
#
loop_
_entity.id
_entity.type
_entity.pdbx_description
1 polymer ?
#
loop_
_entity_poly.entity_id
_entity_poly.type
_entity_poly.pdbx_seq_one_letter_code
_entity_poly.pdbx_strand_id
1 'polypeptide(L)'
;MAIIYEIYGTDAHSMTFSLMQAAQVSKMIPPCASIALKPNLVLSGTPDTGATTHSGVLSGCIEYLQKEGFTRISVIESSWVGDNTERAMKACGYDKVCAKYGVPFYDLKKDQIRTVQTALRPMEITCRALDADFLIDLPVLKGHCQTAMTCALKNLKGCLPDREKRRFHSDGLIEPIAALGAVLRPALVIVDSICGDLNFEEGGNPIQTNRMLLGTDPVQIDAYGCRLMGLRLEDVPYIQLAETWGAGSTRIQADDVIIMNEPTDGAEYPAASGQVKRLTRGVQAESACSACYAALVRALYLAQQEGLRVPDRIVIGQKWRGKHISELGIGNCCSGGADYVKGCPPTPDAILARFRERT
;
A
#
# COMPACT_ATOMS: atom_id res chain seq x y z
N MET A 1 -6.25 24.36 8.65
CA MET A 1 -5.28 23.43 8.05
C MET A 1 -5.48 22.08 8.70
N ALA A 2 -5.22 21.00 8.02
CA ALA A 2 -5.31 19.67 8.60
C ALA A 2 -4.12 19.46 9.56
N ILE A 3 -4.37 18.82 10.69
CA ILE A 3 -3.34 18.53 11.70
C ILE A 3 -2.92 17.06 11.55
N ILE A 4 -1.62 16.82 11.65
CA ILE A 4 -1.04 15.48 11.73
C ILE A 4 -0.71 15.22 13.20
N TYR A 5 -1.29 14.17 13.77
CA TYR A 5 -0.89 13.65 15.08
C TYR A 5 0.12 12.55 14.87
N GLU A 6 1.20 12.57 15.64
CA GLU A 6 2.28 11.58 15.60
C GLU A 6 2.51 11.00 16.99
N ILE A 7 2.59 9.67 17.09
CA ILE A 7 2.82 8.95 18.33
C ILE A 7 3.86 7.84 18.12
N TYR A 8 4.68 7.60 19.13
CA TYR A 8 5.72 6.58 19.14
C TYR A 8 5.38 5.45 20.11
N GLY A 9 5.72 4.21 19.74
CA GLY A 9 5.49 3.01 20.52
C GLY A 9 5.38 1.76 19.67
N THR A 10 5.11 0.63 20.30
CA THR A 10 5.00 -0.68 19.65
C THR A 10 3.61 -1.31 19.79
N ASP A 11 2.76 -0.78 20.67
CA ASP A 11 1.39 -1.25 20.84
C ASP A 11 0.45 -0.53 19.88
N ALA A 12 0.25 -1.12 18.71
CA ALA A 12 -0.59 -0.59 17.65
C ALA A 12 -2.04 -0.29 18.11
N HIS A 13 -2.58 -1.10 19.02
CA HIS A 13 -3.94 -0.93 19.53
C HIS A 13 -4.05 0.35 20.38
N SER A 14 -3.21 0.46 21.41
CA SER A 14 -3.22 1.61 22.33
C SER A 14 -2.85 2.92 21.62
N MET A 15 -1.89 2.87 20.69
CA MET A 15 -1.49 4.03 19.89
C MET A 15 -2.63 4.52 19.02
N THR A 16 -3.32 3.61 18.31
CA THR A 16 -4.49 3.96 17.47
C THR A 16 -5.59 4.60 18.29
N PHE A 17 -5.93 3.99 19.42
CA PHE A 17 -6.96 4.51 20.32
C PHE A 17 -6.60 5.92 20.82
N SER A 18 -5.36 6.13 21.24
CA SER A 18 -4.86 7.43 21.73
C SER A 18 -4.88 8.51 20.64
N LEU A 19 -4.46 8.17 19.41
CA LEU A 19 -4.52 9.07 18.26
C LEU A 19 -5.96 9.51 17.96
N MET A 20 -6.89 8.56 17.90
CA MET A 20 -8.30 8.87 17.64
C MET A 20 -8.92 9.71 18.75
N GLN A 21 -8.54 9.47 20.00
CA GLN A 21 -8.99 10.25 21.16
C GLN A 21 -8.43 11.68 21.13
N ALA A 22 -7.13 11.84 20.87
CA ALA A 22 -6.47 13.16 20.79
C ALA A 22 -7.06 14.01 19.65
N ALA A 23 -7.30 13.39 18.50
CA ALA A 23 -7.91 14.03 17.34
C ALA A 23 -9.43 14.24 17.48
N GLN A 24 -10.06 13.74 18.54
CA GLN A 24 -11.52 13.80 18.77
C GLN A 24 -12.31 13.29 17.56
N VAL A 25 -11.92 12.16 17.02
CA VAL A 25 -12.46 11.61 15.76
C VAL A 25 -13.99 11.43 15.80
N SER A 26 -14.56 11.08 16.95
CA SER A 26 -16.01 10.94 17.10
C SER A 26 -16.80 12.20 16.73
N LYS A 27 -16.21 13.39 16.89
CA LYS A 27 -16.84 14.66 16.50
C LYS A 27 -16.81 14.92 14.99
N MET A 28 -15.97 14.20 14.24
CA MET A 28 -15.87 14.32 12.78
C MET A 28 -16.86 13.41 12.05
N ILE A 29 -17.36 12.38 12.73
CA ILE A 29 -18.21 11.35 12.13
C ILE A 29 -19.68 11.76 12.21
N PRO A 30 -20.42 11.81 11.09
CA PRO A 30 -21.85 12.11 11.11
C PRO A 30 -22.64 11.09 11.95
N PRO A 31 -23.71 11.51 12.62
CA PRO A 31 -24.59 10.58 13.33
C PRO A 31 -25.09 9.46 12.41
N CYS A 32 -25.12 8.23 12.90
CA CYS A 32 -25.56 7.04 12.16
C CYS A 32 -24.79 6.75 10.88
N ALA A 33 -23.61 7.32 10.69
CA ALA A 33 -22.77 7.06 9.52
C ALA A 33 -22.39 5.58 9.39
N SER A 34 -22.34 5.09 8.17
CA SER A 34 -21.67 3.84 7.81
C SER A 34 -20.17 4.08 7.72
N ILE A 35 -19.41 3.41 8.57
CA ILE A 35 -17.97 3.59 8.69
C ILE A 35 -17.27 2.39 8.03
N ALA A 36 -16.41 2.67 7.07
CA ALA A 36 -15.57 1.66 6.42
C ALA A 36 -14.11 1.82 6.86
N LEU A 37 -13.54 0.77 7.45
CA LEU A 37 -12.13 0.68 7.79
C LEU A 37 -11.39 -0.03 6.67
N LYS A 38 -10.41 0.61 6.06
CA LYS A 38 -9.64 0.05 4.94
C LYS A 38 -8.17 -0.12 5.30
N PRO A 39 -7.76 -1.27 5.85
CA PRO A 39 -6.36 -1.56 6.11
C PRO A 39 -5.55 -1.77 4.82
N ASN A 40 -4.23 -1.93 4.95
CA ASN A 40 -3.37 -2.45 3.88
C ASN A 40 -3.24 -3.97 4.08
N LEU A 41 -3.80 -4.74 3.15
CA LEU A 41 -3.78 -6.20 3.17
C LEU A 41 -3.27 -6.75 1.83
N VAL A 42 -2.18 -6.18 1.34
CA VAL A 42 -1.66 -6.41 0.00
C VAL A 42 -1.43 -7.89 -0.32
N LEU A 43 -0.95 -8.69 0.65
CA LEU A 43 -0.66 -10.11 0.50
C LEU A 43 -0.84 -10.88 1.81
N SER A 44 -0.72 -12.22 1.73
CA SER A 44 -0.76 -13.12 2.87
C SER A 44 0.59 -13.11 3.61
N GLY A 45 0.81 -12.10 4.46
CA GLY A 45 2.03 -11.94 5.27
C GLY A 45 1.71 -11.26 6.60
N THR A 46 2.54 -11.53 7.61
CA THR A 46 2.42 -10.87 8.91
C THR A 46 2.89 -9.41 8.87
N PRO A 47 2.36 -8.53 9.71
CA PRO A 47 2.77 -7.11 9.76
C PRO A 47 4.27 -6.89 10.04
N ASP A 48 4.92 -7.80 10.77
CA ASP A 48 6.36 -7.73 11.07
C ASP A 48 7.25 -7.74 9.83
N THR A 49 6.71 -8.15 8.68
CA THR A 49 7.41 -8.05 7.39
C THR A 49 7.41 -6.64 6.81
N GLY A 50 6.65 -5.71 7.39
CA GLY A 50 6.46 -4.35 6.90
C GLY A 50 5.50 -4.23 5.70
N ALA A 51 4.78 -5.31 5.36
CA ALA A 51 3.94 -5.35 4.17
C ALA A 51 2.47 -4.98 4.41
N THR A 52 1.94 -5.30 5.59
CA THR A 52 0.50 -5.21 5.92
C THR A 52 0.27 -4.47 7.23
N THR A 53 -0.92 -3.91 7.41
CA THR A 53 -1.30 -3.18 8.62
C THR A 53 -1.42 -4.12 9.81
N HIS A 54 -0.90 -3.73 10.98
CA HIS A 54 -1.05 -4.49 12.23
C HIS A 54 -2.53 -4.62 12.61
N SER A 55 -2.93 -5.81 13.03
CA SER A 55 -4.31 -6.06 13.51
C SER A 55 -4.68 -5.21 14.72
N GLY A 56 -3.67 -4.74 15.49
CA GLY A 56 -3.82 -3.79 16.57
C GLY A 56 -4.40 -2.45 16.12
N VAL A 57 -4.00 -1.95 14.94
CA VAL A 57 -4.56 -0.72 14.36
C VAL A 57 -6.07 -0.88 14.14
N LEU A 58 -6.46 -2.00 13.53
CA LEU A 58 -7.86 -2.30 13.27
C LEU A 58 -8.66 -2.43 14.58
N SER A 59 -8.12 -3.16 15.57
CA SER A 59 -8.81 -3.34 16.85
C SER A 59 -8.92 -2.05 17.66
N GLY A 60 -7.91 -1.18 17.64
CA GLY A 60 -7.95 0.14 18.28
C GLY A 60 -9.00 1.06 17.66
N CYS A 61 -9.10 1.07 16.31
CA CYS A 61 -10.15 1.80 15.60
C CYS A 61 -11.55 1.33 16.01
N ILE A 62 -11.79 0.01 15.96
CA ILE A 62 -13.11 -0.55 16.25
C ILE A 62 -13.49 -0.29 17.70
N GLU A 63 -12.56 -0.50 18.65
CA GLU A 63 -12.85 -0.26 20.06
C GLU A 63 -13.18 1.19 20.35
N TYR A 64 -12.40 2.14 19.80
CA TYR A 64 -12.71 3.56 19.92
C TYR A 64 -14.10 3.89 19.38
N LEU A 65 -14.39 3.47 18.16
CA LEU A 65 -15.68 3.76 17.52
C LEU A 65 -16.87 3.16 18.28
N GLN A 66 -16.74 1.93 18.77
CA GLN A 66 -17.82 1.29 19.56
C GLN A 66 -18.01 1.97 20.91
N LYS A 67 -16.93 2.41 21.60
CA LYS A 67 -17.01 3.19 22.84
C LYS A 67 -17.72 4.54 22.64
N GLU A 68 -17.53 5.16 21.47
CA GLU A 68 -18.21 6.41 21.08
C GLU A 68 -19.64 6.18 20.53
N GLY A 69 -20.12 4.92 20.54
CA GLY A 69 -21.50 4.58 20.19
C GLY A 69 -21.77 4.30 18.71
N PHE A 70 -20.74 4.22 17.87
CA PHE A 70 -20.90 3.86 16.46
C PHE A 70 -21.07 2.36 16.29
N THR A 71 -22.12 1.94 15.57
CA THR A 71 -22.48 0.51 15.39
C THR A 71 -22.40 0.04 13.94
N ARG A 72 -22.41 0.96 12.96
CA ARG A 72 -22.38 0.63 11.54
C ARG A 72 -20.95 0.64 11.02
N ILE A 73 -20.11 -0.23 11.58
CA ILE A 73 -18.70 -0.37 11.25
C ILE A 73 -18.51 -1.60 10.37
N SER A 74 -17.68 -1.50 9.33
CA SER A 74 -17.25 -2.62 8.50
C SER A 74 -15.78 -2.50 8.13
N VAL A 75 -15.12 -3.63 7.91
CA VAL A 75 -13.77 -3.71 7.35
C VAL A 75 -13.89 -4.08 5.88
N ILE A 76 -13.23 -3.33 5.02
CA ILE A 76 -13.26 -3.53 3.57
C ILE A 76 -11.84 -3.60 3.01
N GLU A 77 -11.51 -4.58 2.20
CA GLU A 77 -10.22 -4.66 1.52
C GLU A 77 -10.23 -5.69 0.39
N SER A 78 -9.25 -5.61 -0.49
CA SER A 78 -8.91 -6.68 -1.42
C SER A 78 -7.40 -6.78 -1.63
N SER A 79 -6.86 -7.99 -1.49
CA SER A 79 -5.44 -8.27 -1.74
C SER A 79 -5.04 -7.91 -3.18
N TRP A 80 -3.75 -7.84 -3.45
CA TRP A 80 -3.27 -7.59 -4.81
C TRP A 80 -3.71 -8.69 -5.79
N VAL A 81 -3.52 -8.42 -7.07
CA VAL A 81 -3.82 -9.40 -8.13
C VAL A 81 -2.89 -10.60 -7.99
N GLY A 82 -3.48 -11.79 -7.79
CA GLY A 82 -2.72 -13.04 -7.65
C GLY A 82 -2.70 -13.61 -6.23
N ASP A 83 -3.08 -12.85 -5.20
CA ASP A 83 -3.29 -13.39 -3.85
C ASP A 83 -4.78 -13.53 -3.51
N ASN A 84 -5.06 -14.22 -2.41
CA ASN A 84 -6.41 -14.48 -1.90
C ASN A 84 -6.66 -13.62 -0.66
N THR A 85 -7.67 -12.75 -0.74
CA THR A 85 -8.01 -11.79 0.32
C THR A 85 -8.35 -12.49 1.65
N GLU A 86 -9.08 -13.60 1.61
CA GLU A 86 -9.46 -14.35 2.81
C GLU A 86 -8.22 -14.97 3.49
N ARG A 87 -7.29 -15.50 2.70
CA ARG A 87 -6.01 -16.02 3.22
C ARG A 87 -5.18 -14.91 3.85
N ALA A 88 -5.09 -13.75 3.19
CA ALA A 88 -4.39 -12.57 3.70
C ALA A 88 -5.01 -12.08 5.01
N MET A 89 -6.35 -11.98 5.08
CA MET A 89 -7.11 -11.61 6.28
C MET A 89 -6.77 -12.51 7.48
N LYS A 90 -6.73 -13.83 7.26
CA LYS A 90 -6.38 -14.81 8.30
C LYS A 90 -4.91 -14.72 8.71
N ALA A 91 -3.99 -14.54 7.75
CA ALA A 91 -2.57 -14.41 8.04
C ALA A 91 -2.25 -13.18 8.91
N CYS A 92 -2.98 -12.08 8.72
CA CYS A 92 -2.86 -10.86 9.51
C CYS A 92 -3.68 -10.88 10.81
N GLY A 93 -4.48 -11.91 11.08
CA GLY A 93 -5.31 -12.06 12.27
C GLY A 93 -6.56 -11.16 12.29
N TYR A 94 -6.97 -10.62 11.15
CA TYR A 94 -8.16 -9.76 11.07
C TYR A 94 -9.47 -10.51 11.28
N ASP A 95 -9.52 -11.79 10.93
CA ASP A 95 -10.64 -12.69 11.24
C ASP A 95 -10.93 -12.73 12.75
N LYS A 96 -9.89 -12.82 13.57
CA LYS A 96 -10.00 -12.83 15.03
C LYS A 96 -10.47 -11.48 15.57
N VAL A 97 -9.95 -10.38 15.03
CA VAL A 97 -10.40 -9.01 15.40
C VAL A 97 -11.86 -8.82 15.02
N CYS A 98 -12.23 -9.11 13.78
CA CYS A 98 -13.61 -8.98 13.32
C CYS A 98 -14.59 -9.82 14.16
N ALA A 99 -14.23 -11.05 14.49
CA ALA A 99 -15.04 -11.93 15.34
C ALA A 99 -15.16 -11.39 16.77
N LYS A 100 -14.05 -10.91 17.38
CA LYS A 100 -14.05 -10.35 18.74
C LYS A 100 -15.01 -9.17 18.89
N TYR A 101 -15.05 -8.28 17.92
CA TYR A 101 -15.84 -7.04 17.99
C TYR A 101 -17.18 -7.13 17.27
N GLY A 102 -17.51 -8.25 16.63
CA GLY A 102 -18.76 -8.41 15.87
C GLY A 102 -18.84 -7.54 14.62
N VAL A 103 -17.72 -7.18 14.01
CA VAL A 103 -17.64 -6.31 12.83
C VAL A 103 -17.43 -7.15 11.56
N PRO A 104 -18.24 -6.96 10.50
CA PRO A 104 -18.08 -7.72 9.27
C PRO A 104 -16.84 -7.30 8.48
N PHE A 105 -16.18 -8.29 7.83
CA PHE A 105 -15.16 -8.08 6.81
C PHE A 105 -15.74 -8.36 5.42
N TYR A 106 -15.52 -7.46 4.47
CA TYR A 106 -15.96 -7.62 3.09
C TYR A 106 -14.76 -7.67 2.14
N ASP A 107 -14.64 -8.79 1.42
CA ASP A 107 -13.68 -8.94 0.32
C ASP A 107 -14.17 -8.15 -0.90
N LEU A 108 -13.51 -7.04 -1.19
CA LEU A 108 -13.87 -6.16 -2.29
C LEU A 108 -13.67 -6.77 -3.69
N LYS A 109 -12.97 -7.92 -3.82
CA LYS A 109 -12.94 -8.68 -5.08
C LYS A 109 -14.30 -9.25 -5.45
N LYS A 110 -15.20 -9.40 -4.46
CA LYS A 110 -16.54 -9.94 -4.61
C LYS A 110 -17.64 -8.86 -4.55
N ASP A 111 -17.24 -7.58 -4.41
CA ASP A 111 -18.19 -6.48 -4.27
C ASP A 111 -18.79 -6.04 -5.62
N GLN A 112 -19.90 -5.33 -5.54
CA GLN A 112 -20.47 -4.62 -6.68
C GLN A 112 -19.54 -3.49 -7.12
N ILE A 113 -19.61 -3.12 -8.40
CA ILE A 113 -18.70 -2.18 -9.03
C ILE A 113 -19.51 -1.06 -9.67
N ARG A 114 -19.04 0.17 -9.48
CA ARG A 114 -19.57 1.36 -10.15
C ARG A 114 -18.47 2.03 -10.95
N THR A 115 -18.81 2.47 -12.18
CA THR A 115 -17.92 3.31 -12.97
C THR A 115 -18.10 4.76 -12.58
N VAL A 116 -16.99 5.42 -12.21
CA VAL A 116 -16.97 6.83 -11.79
C VAL A 116 -16.06 7.62 -12.73
N GLN A 117 -16.49 8.83 -13.10
CA GLN A 117 -15.64 9.76 -13.86
C GLN A 117 -14.55 10.30 -12.97
N THR A 118 -13.33 10.31 -13.46
CA THR A 118 -12.17 10.85 -12.76
C THR A 118 -11.45 11.89 -13.63
N ALA A 119 -10.47 12.59 -13.07
CA ALA A 119 -9.64 13.55 -13.83
C ALA A 119 -8.86 12.89 -14.97
N LEU A 120 -8.57 11.58 -14.88
CA LEU A 120 -7.83 10.84 -15.90
C LEU A 120 -8.78 10.17 -16.93
N ARG A 121 -9.72 9.38 -16.46
CA ARG A 121 -10.67 8.57 -17.26
C ARG A 121 -11.72 7.95 -16.37
N PRO A 122 -12.80 7.34 -16.94
CA PRO A 122 -13.70 6.52 -16.14
C PRO A 122 -12.94 5.38 -15.46
N MET A 123 -13.17 5.19 -14.15
CA MET A 123 -12.59 4.13 -13.31
C MET A 123 -13.69 3.28 -12.69
N GLU A 124 -13.42 1.99 -12.57
CA GLU A 124 -14.28 1.05 -11.86
C GLU A 124 -13.83 0.96 -10.40
N ILE A 125 -14.74 1.31 -9.49
CA ILE A 125 -14.50 1.33 -8.05
C ILE A 125 -15.58 0.48 -7.37
N THR A 126 -15.22 -0.17 -6.27
CA THR A 126 -16.17 -0.99 -5.49
C THR A 126 -17.19 -0.12 -4.77
N CYS A 127 -18.45 -0.57 -4.76
CA CYS A 127 -19.56 0.20 -4.19
C CYS A 127 -19.40 0.44 -2.69
N ARG A 128 -18.89 -0.53 -1.92
CA ARG A 128 -18.68 -0.35 -0.47
C ARG A 128 -17.69 0.76 -0.13
N ALA A 129 -16.69 0.99 -0.97
CA ALA A 129 -15.76 2.09 -0.79
C ALA A 129 -16.39 3.45 -1.15
N LEU A 130 -17.23 3.48 -2.21
CA LEU A 130 -17.92 4.69 -2.66
C LEU A 130 -19.09 5.11 -1.77
N ASP A 131 -19.78 4.13 -1.17
CA ASP A 131 -21.03 4.34 -0.42
C ASP A 131 -20.79 4.45 1.10
N ALA A 132 -19.55 4.36 1.56
CA ALA A 132 -19.22 4.62 2.96
C ALA A 132 -19.43 6.11 3.28
N ASP A 133 -20.22 6.41 4.32
CA ASP A 133 -20.41 7.79 4.79
C ASP A 133 -19.14 8.35 5.42
N PHE A 134 -18.29 7.46 5.98
CA PHE A 134 -17.01 7.82 6.57
C PHE A 134 -15.97 6.73 6.29
N LEU A 135 -15.07 6.99 5.35
CA LEU A 135 -13.97 6.09 5.01
C LEU A 135 -12.74 6.41 5.86
N ILE A 136 -12.25 5.44 6.63
CA ILE A 136 -11.00 5.50 7.38
C ILE A 136 -9.97 4.63 6.66
N ASP A 137 -8.94 5.24 6.12
CA ASP A 137 -7.83 4.56 5.47
C ASP A 137 -6.73 4.23 6.48
N LEU A 138 -6.28 2.97 6.52
CA LEU A 138 -5.29 2.46 7.47
C LEU A 138 -4.07 1.92 6.70
N PRO A 139 -3.30 2.80 6.01
CA PRO A 139 -2.16 2.39 5.21
C PRO A 139 -0.96 1.99 6.06
N VAL A 140 -0.01 1.29 5.43
CA VAL A 140 1.37 1.15 5.94
C VAL A 140 2.26 2.16 5.22
N LEU A 141 3.10 2.88 5.97
CA LEU A 141 4.18 3.68 5.38
C LEU A 141 5.34 2.75 5.03
N LYS A 142 5.59 2.56 3.72
CA LYS A 142 6.61 1.63 3.23
C LYS A 142 7.15 2.02 1.87
N GLY A 143 8.32 1.50 1.52
CA GLY A 143 8.90 1.59 0.19
C GLY A 143 8.06 0.87 -0.87
N HIS A 144 8.30 1.20 -2.12
CA HIS A 144 7.68 0.56 -3.26
C HIS A 144 8.60 0.58 -4.46
N CYS A 145 8.81 -0.57 -5.07
CA CYS A 145 9.79 -0.75 -6.16
C CYS A 145 9.49 0.07 -7.44
N GLN A 146 8.24 0.48 -7.69
CA GLN A 146 7.85 1.25 -8.88
C GLN A 146 7.48 2.71 -8.58
N THR A 147 6.95 3.02 -7.40
CA THR A 147 6.44 4.35 -7.03
C THR A 147 7.20 4.98 -5.87
N ALA A 148 8.35 4.44 -5.51
CA ALA A 148 9.21 4.80 -4.38
C ALA A 148 8.54 4.60 -3.00
N MET A 149 7.27 4.97 -2.83
CA MET A 149 6.55 4.92 -1.57
C MET A 149 5.14 4.35 -1.74
N THR A 150 4.63 3.73 -0.69
CA THR A 150 3.21 3.43 -0.44
C THR A 150 2.80 4.08 0.85
N CYS A 151 1.69 4.83 0.84
CA CYS A 151 0.99 5.31 2.02
C CYS A 151 -0.50 5.49 1.68
N ALA A 152 -1.17 6.57 2.10
CA ALA A 152 -2.62 6.76 1.98
C ALA A 152 -3.15 6.67 0.55
N LEU A 153 -2.66 7.52 -0.37
CA LEU A 153 -3.19 7.58 -1.74
C LEU A 153 -3.08 6.25 -2.48
N LYS A 154 -1.94 5.57 -2.35
CA LYS A 154 -1.74 4.30 -3.03
C LYS A 154 -2.48 3.14 -2.36
N ASN A 155 -2.73 3.20 -1.05
CA ASN A 155 -3.50 2.19 -0.33
C ASN A 155 -4.94 2.06 -0.88
N LEU A 156 -5.53 3.15 -1.37
CA LEU A 156 -6.87 3.15 -1.97
C LEU A 156 -7.01 2.21 -3.17
N LYS A 157 -5.91 1.78 -3.80
CA LYS A 157 -5.91 0.76 -4.85
C LYS A 157 -6.58 -0.55 -4.44
N GLY A 158 -6.62 -0.88 -3.13
CA GLY A 158 -7.38 -2.00 -2.59
C GLY A 158 -8.90 -1.89 -2.80
N CYS A 159 -9.42 -0.70 -3.09
CA CYS A 159 -10.84 -0.46 -3.40
C CYS A 159 -11.23 -0.76 -4.85
N LEU A 160 -10.32 -1.30 -5.66
CA LEU A 160 -10.53 -1.56 -7.07
C LEU A 160 -10.71 -3.06 -7.37
N PRO A 161 -11.53 -3.43 -8.38
CA PRO A 161 -11.54 -4.79 -8.89
C PRO A 161 -10.21 -5.14 -9.57
N ASP A 162 -9.88 -6.43 -9.63
CA ASP A 162 -8.60 -6.92 -10.16
C ASP A 162 -8.31 -6.44 -11.60
N ARG A 163 -9.37 -6.30 -12.44
CA ARG A 163 -9.20 -5.79 -13.82
C ARG A 163 -8.74 -4.34 -13.83
N GLU A 164 -9.28 -3.50 -12.94
CA GLU A 164 -8.89 -2.11 -12.82
C GLU A 164 -7.49 -1.97 -12.20
N LYS A 165 -7.14 -2.80 -11.19
CA LYS A 165 -5.77 -2.88 -10.66
C LYS A 165 -4.74 -3.18 -11.76
N ARG A 166 -5.07 -4.10 -12.71
CA ARG A 166 -4.17 -4.39 -13.85
C ARG A 166 -4.08 -3.21 -14.81
N ARG A 167 -5.19 -2.49 -15.05
CA ARG A 167 -5.24 -1.34 -15.93
C ARG A 167 -4.36 -0.19 -15.42
N PHE A 168 -4.28 0.03 -14.11
CA PHE A 168 -3.36 1.00 -13.49
C PHE A 168 -1.92 0.80 -13.96
N HIS A 169 -1.46 -0.44 -14.13
CA HIS A 169 -0.10 -0.70 -14.61
C HIS A 169 0.07 -0.44 -16.12
N SER A 170 -1.01 -0.52 -16.89
CA SER A 170 -0.99 -0.15 -18.30
C SER A 170 -0.99 1.37 -18.51
N ASP A 171 -1.65 2.09 -17.63
CA ASP A 171 -1.77 3.55 -17.65
C ASP A 171 -0.57 4.26 -16.99
N GLY A 172 0.30 3.53 -16.23
CA GLY A 172 1.52 4.08 -15.62
C GLY A 172 1.37 4.55 -14.19
N LEU A 173 0.69 3.85 -13.31
CA LEU A 173 0.54 4.01 -11.84
C LEU A 173 0.34 5.44 -11.30
N ILE A 174 1.17 6.41 -11.68
CA ILE A 174 1.21 7.78 -11.11
C ILE A 174 -0.14 8.49 -11.26
N GLU A 175 -0.60 8.66 -12.49
CA GLU A 175 -1.86 9.35 -12.79
C GLU A 175 -3.07 8.60 -12.22
N PRO A 176 -3.20 7.26 -12.39
CA PRO A 176 -4.33 6.55 -11.80
C PRO A 176 -4.40 6.61 -10.27
N ILE A 177 -3.26 6.59 -9.54
CA ILE A 177 -3.24 6.72 -8.08
C ILE A 177 -3.76 8.10 -7.68
N ALA A 178 -3.26 9.17 -8.32
CA ALA A 178 -3.71 10.53 -8.05
C ALA A 178 -5.20 10.73 -8.32
N ALA A 179 -5.69 10.22 -9.47
CA ALA A 179 -7.10 10.31 -9.85
C ALA A 179 -8.02 9.56 -8.89
N LEU A 180 -7.61 8.38 -8.42
CA LEU A 180 -8.36 7.60 -7.43
C LEU A 180 -8.44 8.33 -6.09
N GLY A 181 -7.34 8.92 -5.63
CA GLY A 181 -7.28 9.74 -4.41
C GLY A 181 -8.23 10.93 -4.47
N ALA A 182 -8.34 11.58 -5.62
CA ALA A 182 -9.27 12.70 -5.81
C ALA A 182 -10.75 12.30 -5.76
N VAL A 183 -11.08 11.03 -6.04
CA VAL A 183 -12.46 10.50 -5.99
C VAL A 183 -12.82 9.97 -4.61
N LEU A 184 -12.01 9.07 -4.04
CA LEU A 184 -12.36 8.37 -2.80
C LEU A 184 -12.20 9.25 -1.55
N ARG A 185 -11.21 10.12 -1.50
CA ARG A 185 -10.95 11.09 -0.41
C ARG A 185 -11.29 10.53 0.97
N PRO A 186 -10.48 9.65 1.55
CA PRO A 186 -10.76 9.14 2.89
C PRO A 186 -10.90 10.31 3.87
N ALA A 187 -11.91 10.24 4.74
CA ALA A 187 -12.19 11.28 5.72
C ALA A 187 -11.15 11.30 6.86
N LEU A 188 -10.50 10.17 7.08
CA LEU A 188 -9.45 9.99 8.07
C LEU A 188 -8.40 9.00 7.55
N VAL A 189 -7.15 9.27 7.85
CA VAL A 189 -6.02 8.38 7.57
C VAL A 189 -5.30 8.09 8.88
N ILE A 190 -5.07 6.81 9.19
CA ILE A 190 -4.24 6.37 10.32
C ILE A 190 -3.14 5.50 9.77
N VAL A 191 -1.93 6.04 9.73
CA VAL A 191 -0.77 5.36 9.15
C VAL A 191 -0.13 4.45 10.16
N ASP A 192 -0.01 3.18 9.80
CA ASP A 192 0.85 2.24 10.47
C ASP A 192 2.29 2.41 9.96
N SER A 193 3.15 2.92 10.80
CA SER A 193 4.58 3.04 10.57
C SER A 193 5.35 2.42 11.74
N ILE A 194 4.76 1.42 12.42
CA ILE A 194 5.48 0.65 13.45
C ILE A 194 6.56 -0.18 12.78
N CYS A 195 6.17 -0.93 11.76
CA CYS A 195 7.07 -1.66 10.87
C CYS A 195 6.67 -1.41 9.41
N GLY A 196 7.57 -0.86 8.63
CA GLY A 196 7.41 -0.71 7.18
C GLY A 196 8.45 -1.53 6.43
N ASP A 197 8.31 -1.68 5.11
CA ASP A 197 9.37 -2.21 4.25
C ASP A 197 10.13 -1.04 3.63
N LEU A 198 11.47 -1.07 3.67
CA LEU A 198 12.26 0.05 3.17
C LEU A 198 12.23 0.17 1.64
N ASN A 199 12.18 -0.96 0.91
CA ASN A 199 12.39 -0.99 -0.54
C ASN A 199 11.36 -1.78 -1.33
N PHE A 200 10.75 -2.81 -0.70
CA PHE A 200 9.99 -3.85 -1.42
C PHE A 200 8.55 -3.91 -0.93
N GLU A 201 7.59 -3.43 -1.46
CA GLU A 201 6.17 -3.42 -1.04
C GLU A 201 5.67 -4.69 -0.31
N GLU A 202 6.26 -5.84 -0.60
CA GLU A 202 5.81 -7.17 -0.17
C GLU A 202 6.46 -7.68 1.12
N GLY A 203 7.30 -6.88 1.77
CA GLY A 203 8.13 -7.34 2.87
C GLY A 203 9.40 -8.04 2.37
N GLY A 204 10.50 -7.82 3.03
CA GLY A 204 11.79 -8.40 2.67
C GLY A 204 12.95 -7.53 3.12
N ASN A 205 12.66 -6.31 3.48
CA ASN A 205 13.59 -5.39 4.13
C ASN A 205 12.84 -4.58 5.21
N PRO A 206 12.32 -5.25 6.28
CA PRO A 206 11.50 -4.59 7.29
C PRO A 206 12.33 -3.56 8.07
N ILE A 207 11.72 -2.42 8.34
CA ILE A 207 12.27 -1.33 9.15
C ILE A 207 11.30 -1.01 10.27
N GLN A 208 11.78 -1.12 11.51
CA GLN A 208 11.06 -0.71 12.71
C GLN A 208 11.25 0.78 12.93
N THR A 209 10.19 1.57 12.87
CA THR A 209 10.22 2.99 13.24
C THR A 209 9.34 3.31 14.42
N ASN A 210 8.59 2.32 14.91
CA ASN A 210 7.77 2.40 16.12
C ASN A 210 6.90 3.67 16.19
N ARG A 211 6.28 4.02 15.08
CA ARG A 211 5.58 5.28 14.86
C ARG A 211 4.19 5.03 14.27
N MET A 212 3.24 5.89 14.62
CA MET A 212 1.96 5.97 13.93
C MET A 212 1.58 7.42 13.70
N LEU A 213 0.82 7.69 12.63
CA LEU A 213 0.33 9.01 12.26
C LEU A 213 -1.19 9.00 12.14
N LEU A 214 -1.83 10.14 12.41
CA LEU A 214 -3.24 10.36 12.09
C LEU A 214 -3.41 11.74 11.46
N GLY A 215 -4.19 11.82 10.38
CA GLY A 215 -4.57 13.09 9.74
C GLY A 215 -5.82 12.95 8.88
N THR A 216 -6.37 14.08 8.44
CA THR A 216 -7.60 14.15 7.65
C THR A 216 -7.37 14.47 6.17
N ASP A 217 -6.14 14.77 5.78
CA ASP A 217 -5.75 15.05 4.40
C ASP A 217 -4.78 13.98 3.90
N PRO A 218 -5.20 13.08 2.97
CA PRO A 218 -4.35 11.99 2.50
C PRO A 218 -3.12 12.47 1.72
N VAL A 219 -3.18 13.64 1.08
CA VAL A 219 -2.04 14.23 0.35
C VAL A 219 -1.02 14.77 1.34
N GLN A 220 -1.48 15.44 2.41
CA GLN A 220 -0.61 15.96 3.46
C GLN A 220 0.08 14.82 4.22
N ILE A 221 -0.66 13.75 4.53
CA ILE A 221 -0.10 12.53 5.16
C ILE A 221 0.96 11.90 4.27
N ASP A 222 0.70 11.74 2.97
CA ASP A 222 1.68 11.17 2.03
C ASP A 222 2.91 12.08 1.88
N ALA A 223 2.73 13.40 1.84
CA ALA A 223 3.84 14.35 1.80
C ALA A 223 4.69 14.31 3.08
N TYR A 224 4.06 14.11 4.25
CA TYR A 224 4.77 13.92 5.50
C TYR A 224 5.51 12.58 5.54
N GLY A 225 4.86 11.50 5.15
CA GLY A 225 5.49 10.17 5.02
C GLY A 225 6.69 10.19 4.07
N CYS A 226 6.60 10.94 2.96
CA CYS A 226 7.70 11.15 2.03
C CYS A 226 8.93 11.79 2.72
N ARG A 227 8.72 12.84 3.54
CA ARG A 227 9.79 13.46 4.35
C ARG A 227 10.41 12.49 5.35
N LEU A 228 9.56 11.71 6.07
CA LEU A 228 10.03 10.73 7.05
C LEU A 228 10.92 9.66 6.41
N MET A 229 10.63 9.26 5.19
CA MET A 229 11.42 8.30 4.42
C MET A 229 12.66 8.91 3.73
N GLY A 230 12.93 10.21 3.93
CA GLY A 230 14.04 10.92 3.28
C GLY A 230 13.89 11.04 1.77
N LEU A 231 12.66 10.98 1.25
CA LEU A 231 12.32 11.17 -0.16
C LEU A 231 11.93 12.64 -0.42
N ARG A 232 12.14 13.09 -1.64
CA ARG A 232 11.60 14.37 -2.12
C ARG A 232 10.25 14.14 -2.80
N LEU A 233 9.40 15.15 -2.84
CA LEU A 233 8.09 15.04 -3.51
C LEU A 233 8.23 14.68 -5.01
N GLU A 234 9.30 15.11 -5.67
CA GLU A 234 9.60 14.76 -7.06
C GLU A 234 9.91 13.27 -7.25
N ASP A 235 10.34 12.57 -6.20
CA ASP A 235 10.57 11.12 -6.24
C ASP A 235 9.24 10.33 -6.14
N VAL A 236 8.14 11.01 -5.71
CA VAL A 236 6.80 10.43 -5.52
C VAL A 236 5.73 11.29 -6.22
N PRO A 237 5.78 11.45 -7.55
CA PRO A 237 5.04 12.48 -8.29
C PRO A 237 3.51 12.37 -8.20
N TYR A 238 2.94 11.21 -7.84
CA TYR A 238 1.49 11.08 -7.66
C TYR A 238 0.96 11.95 -6.51
N ILE A 239 1.78 12.35 -5.52
CA ILE A 239 1.37 13.20 -4.41
C ILE A 239 1.02 14.61 -4.91
N GLN A 240 1.94 15.24 -5.67
CA GLN A 240 1.72 16.58 -6.24
C GLN A 240 0.59 16.58 -7.28
N LEU A 241 0.48 15.50 -8.04
CA LEU A 241 -0.60 15.36 -9.02
C LEU A 241 -1.97 15.21 -8.32
N ALA A 242 -2.05 14.47 -7.20
CA ALA A 242 -3.26 14.36 -6.40
C ALA A 242 -3.68 15.72 -5.80
N GLU A 243 -2.73 16.55 -5.35
CA GLU A 243 -3.00 17.93 -4.95
C GLU A 243 -3.58 18.74 -6.12
N THR A 244 -2.95 18.66 -7.29
CA THR A 244 -3.43 19.36 -8.50
C THR A 244 -4.87 18.98 -8.86
N TRP A 245 -5.27 17.73 -8.62
CA TRP A 245 -6.63 17.24 -8.86
C TRP A 245 -7.56 17.38 -7.66
N GLY A 246 -7.12 18.10 -6.63
CA GLY A 246 -7.95 18.50 -5.49
C GLY A 246 -8.19 17.42 -4.44
N ALA A 247 -7.31 16.42 -4.33
CA ALA A 247 -7.40 15.37 -3.30
C ALA A 247 -7.02 15.88 -1.90
N GLY A 248 -6.24 16.95 -1.82
CA GLY A 248 -5.72 17.52 -0.57
C GLY A 248 -4.60 18.51 -0.84
N SER A 249 -3.69 18.75 0.12
CA SER A 249 -2.58 19.68 -0.01
C SER A 249 -1.25 19.08 0.48
N THR A 250 -0.17 19.34 -0.26
CA THR A 250 1.21 18.97 0.14
C THR A 250 1.81 19.91 1.19
N ARG A 251 1.12 21.01 1.50
CA ARG A 251 1.61 22.03 2.42
C ARG A 251 1.61 21.53 3.85
N ILE A 252 2.76 21.58 4.52
CA ILE A 252 2.95 21.25 5.92
C ILE A 252 3.76 22.34 6.58
N GLN A 253 3.20 22.97 7.61
CA GLN A 253 3.88 23.92 8.49
C GLN A 253 4.33 23.22 9.77
N ALA A 254 5.20 23.83 10.54
CA ALA A 254 5.70 23.24 11.80
C ALA A 254 4.55 22.99 12.79
N ASP A 255 3.59 23.91 12.88
CA ASP A 255 2.45 23.82 13.79
C ASP A 255 1.35 22.85 13.31
N ASP A 256 1.48 22.30 12.11
CA ASP A 256 0.53 21.29 11.60
C ASP A 256 0.83 19.87 12.15
N VAL A 257 1.98 19.67 12.82
CA VAL A 257 2.37 18.36 13.38
C VAL A 257 2.40 18.40 14.90
N ILE A 258 1.59 17.57 15.54
CA ILE A 258 1.53 17.39 16.98
C ILE A 258 2.18 16.07 17.35
N ILE A 259 3.36 16.12 17.97
CA ILE A 259 4.06 14.95 18.52
C ILE A 259 3.50 14.70 19.92
N MET A 260 2.90 13.53 20.14
CA MET A 260 2.17 13.22 21.36
C MET A 260 3.07 12.69 22.49
N ASN A 261 4.24 12.14 22.16
CA ASN A 261 5.22 11.63 23.10
C ASN A 261 6.63 11.65 22.49
N GLU A 262 7.65 11.42 23.32
CA GLU A 262 9.04 11.40 22.87
C GLU A 262 9.29 10.28 21.86
N PRO A 263 10.13 10.53 20.82
CA PRO A 263 10.57 9.50 19.89
C PRO A 263 11.28 8.34 20.58
N THR A 264 11.03 7.13 20.13
CA THR A 264 11.77 5.94 20.58
C THR A 264 13.08 5.80 19.81
N ASP A 265 14.09 5.14 20.43
CA ASP A 265 15.33 4.82 19.73
C ASP A 265 15.05 4.04 18.43
N GLY A 266 15.74 4.43 17.35
CA GLY A 266 15.59 3.79 16.03
C GLY A 266 14.36 4.24 15.24
N ALA A 267 13.64 5.29 15.67
CA ALA A 267 12.45 5.80 14.98
C ALA A 267 12.73 6.46 13.61
N GLU A 268 13.98 6.59 13.20
CA GLU A 268 14.34 7.21 11.92
C GLU A 268 14.40 6.18 10.79
N TYR A 269 13.88 6.57 9.62
CA TYR A 269 14.13 5.81 8.41
C TYR A 269 15.59 5.96 7.97
N PRO A 270 16.29 4.87 7.63
CA PRO A 270 17.59 4.98 6.99
C PRO A 270 17.44 5.65 5.62
N ALA A 271 18.46 6.40 5.20
CA ALA A 271 18.45 7.10 3.92
C ALA A 271 18.09 6.15 2.76
N ALA A 272 17.23 6.60 1.86
CA ALA A 272 16.79 5.84 0.69
C ALA A 272 18.02 5.37 -0.12
N SER A 273 18.23 4.06 -0.20
CA SER A 273 19.49 3.48 -0.68
C SER A 273 19.66 3.49 -2.20
N GLY A 274 18.62 3.81 -2.97
CA GLY A 274 18.60 3.63 -4.44
C GLY A 274 18.82 2.16 -4.87
N GLN A 275 18.68 1.22 -3.96
CA GLN A 275 18.96 -0.20 -4.16
C GLN A 275 18.14 -0.81 -5.30
N VAL A 276 16.84 -0.49 -5.36
CA VAL A 276 15.96 -0.97 -6.43
C VAL A 276 16.48 -0.52 -7.80
N LYS A 277 16.85 0.75 -7.96
CA LYS A 277 17.40 1.27 -9.23
C LYS A 277 18.68 0.54 -9.64
N ARG A 278 19.54 0.19 -8.67
CA ARG A 278 20.78 -0.59 -8.97
C ARG A 278 20.46 -2.02 -9.39
N LEU A 279 19.56 -2.69 -8.68
CA LEU A 279 19.17 -4.07 -8.97
C LEU A 279 18.46 -4.21 -10.33
N THR A 280 17.69 -3.23 -10.72
CA THR A 280 16.87 -3.29 -11.94
C THR A 280 17.48 -2.60 -13.16
N ARG A 281 18.76 -2.26 -13.13
CA ARG A 281 19.44 -1.54 -14.23
C ARG A 281 19.28 -2.22 -15.60
N GLY A 282 19.25 -3.58 -15.65
CA GLY A 282 19.05 -4.37 -16.87
C GLY A 282 17.61 -4.79 -17.15
N VAL A 283 16.62 -4.31 -16.36
CA VAL A 283 15.23 -4.72 -16.48
C VAL A 283 14.46 -3.79 -17.41
N GLN A 284 13.86 -4.34 -18.47
CA GLN A 284 12.92 -3.65 -19.35
C GLN A 284 11.48 -3.92 -18.91
N ALA A 285 10.94 -3.03 -18.08
CA ALA A 285 9.60 -3.14 -17.52
C ALA A 285 8.58 -2.37 -18.36
N GLU A 286 7.74 -3.09 -19.11
CA GLU A 286 6.72 -2.52 -19.98
C GLU A 286 5.33 -2.84 -19.46
N SER A 287 4.70 -1.91 -18.73
CA SER A 287 3.42 -2.10 -18.02
C SER A 287 3.44 -3.31 -17.08
N ALA A 288 4.53 -3.46 -16.30
CA ALA A 288 4.69 -4.55 -15.36
C ALA A 288 3.76 -4.39 -14.17
N CYS A 289 3.02 -5.46 -13.81
CA CYS A 289 2.25 -5.49 -12.57
C CYS A 289 3.17 -5.42 -11.35
N SER A 290 2.78 -4.68 -10.30
CA SER A 290 3.60 -4.54 -9.08
C SER A 290 3.98 -5.89 -8.48
N ALA A 291 3.05 -6.84 -8.41
CA ALA A 291 3.32 -8.18 -7.90
C ALA A 291 4.43 -8.92 -8.68
N CYS A 292 4.41 -8.84 -10.02
CA CYS A 292 5.48 -9.43 -10.85
C CYS A 292 6.82 -8.69 -10.68
N TYR A 293 6.76 -7.36 -10.65
CA TYR A 293 7.95 -6.53 -10.54
C TYR A 293 8.62 -6.68 -9.18
N ALA A 294 7.84 -6.71 -8.08
CA ALA A 294 8.32 -6.93 -6.74
C ALA A 294 8.97 -8.33 -6.59
N ALA A 295 8.33 -9.38 -7.13
CA ALA A 295 8.91 -10.72 -7.15
C ALA A 295 10.26 -10.76 -7.88
N LEU A 296 10.40 -10.06 -9.02
CA LEU A 296 11.67 -9.93 -9.72
C LEU A 296 12.71 -9.17 -8.89
N VAL A 297 12.34 -8.01 -8.31
CA VAL A 297 13.28 -7.23 -7.50
C VAL A 297 13.76 -8.03 -6.29
N ARG A 298 12.86 -8.78 -5.64
CA ARG A 298 13.24 -9.68 -4.55
C ARG A 298 14.22 -10.77 -5.00
N ALA A 299 13.97 -11.41 -6.13
CA ALA A 299 14.87 -12.42 -6.68
C ALA A 299 16.25 -11.84 -7.05
N LEU A 300 16.28 -10.63 -7.64
CA LEU A 300 17.54 -9.92 -7.94
C LEU A 300 18.33 -9.59 -6.66
N TYR A 301 17.64 -9.18 -5.61
CA TYR A 301 18.26 -8.94 -4.32
C TYR A 301 18.87 -10.21 -3.73
N LEU A 302 18.14 -11.33 -3.73
CA LEU A 302 18.64 -12.62 -3.25
C LEU A 302 19.82 -13.13 -4.10
N ALA A 303 19.73 -12.99 -5.42
CA ALA A 303 20.82 -13.36 -6.35
C ALA A 303 22.10 -12.56 -6.03
N GLN A 304 21.96 -11.26 -5.71
CA GLN A 304 23.12 -10.46 -5.29
C GLN A 304 23.73 -10.96 -3.97
N GLN A 305 22.90 -11.36 -2.99
CA GLN A 305 23.39 -11.92 -1.73
C GLN A 305 24.12 -13.26 -1.94
N GLU A 306 23.64 -14.08 -2.88
CA GLU A 306 24.25 -15.37 -3.23
C GLU A 306 25.44 -15.25 -4.21
N GLY A 307 25.75 -14.03 -4.69
CA GLY A 307 26.82 -13.83 -5.68
C GLY A 307 26.54 -14.45 -7.06
N LEU A 308 25.27 -14.67 -7.40
CA LEU A 308 24.86 -15.27 -8.67
C LEU A 308 25.01 -14.28 -9.83
N ARG A 309 25.33 -14.80 -11.00
CA ARG A 309 25.30 -14.03 -12.25
C ARG A 309 23.86 -13.87 -12.74
N VAL A 310 23.43 -12.62 -12.91
CA VAL A 310 22.10 -12.28 -13.42
C VAL A 310 22.22 -11.90 -14.90
N PRO A 311 21.25 -12.25 -15.77
CA PRO A 311 21.26 -11.83 -17.17
C PRO A 311 21.31 -10.30 -17.30
N ASP A 312 22.10 -9.80 -18.27
CA ASP A 312 22.25 -8.36 -18.53
C ASP A 312 20.93 -7.70 -18.96
N ARG A 313 20.01 -8.49 -19.53
CA ARG A 313 18.68 -8.02 -19.96
C ARG A 313 17.61 -9.00 -19.50
N ILE A 314 16.60 -8.43 -18.86
CA ILE A 314 15.39 -9.14 -18.39
C ILE A 314 14.19 -8.34 -18.84
N VAL A 315 13.16 -8.98 -19.40
CA VAL A 315 11.93 -8.32 -19.82
C VAL A 315 10.73 -8.74 -18.95
N ILE A 316 9.87 -7.79 -18.62
CA ILE A 316 8.71 -8.01 -17.76
C ILE A 316 7.56 -7.05 -18.14
N GLY A 317 6.32 -7.53 -18.11
CA GLY A 317 5.15 -6.67 -18.19
C GLY A 317 4.16 -7.01 -19.31
N GLN A 318 2.99 -6.37 -19.24
CA GLN A 318 1.82 -6.72 -20.07
C GLN A 318 2.02 -6.39 -21.55
N LYS A 319 2.83 -5.39 -21.88
CA LYS A 319 3.10 -5.02 -23.30
C LYS A 319 3.95 -6.06 -24.05
N TRP A 320 4.47 -7.06 -23.37
CA TRP A 320 5.21 -8.17 -24.00
C TRP A 320 4.32 -9.31 -24.48
N ARG A 321 3.02 -9.29 -24.17
CA ARG A 321 2.08 -10.34 -24.60
C ARG A 321 2.05 -10.48 -26.12
N GLY A 322 2.26 -11.72 -26.60
CA GLY A 322 2.24 -12.06 -28.02
C GLY A 322 3.44 -11.55 -28.84
N LYS A 323 4.44 -10.95 -28.18
CA LYS A 323 5.67 -10.52 -28.84
C LYS A 323 6.73 -11.61 -28.76
N HIS A 324 7.59 -11.66 -29.78
CA HIS A 324 8.80 -12.45 -29.73
C HIS A 324 9.81 -11.84 -28.73
N ILE A 325 10.38 -12.67 -27.87
CA ILE A 325 11.31 -12.26 -26.80
C ILE A 325 12.55 -13.16 -26.91
N SER A 326 13.71 -12.53 -27.03
CA SER A 326 15.03 -13.19 -27.03
C SER A 326 15.70 -13.22 -25.66
N GLU A 327 15.28 -12.32 -24.79
CA GLU A 327 15.78 -12.15 -23.43
C GLU A 327 15.05 -13.06 -22.44
N LEU A 328 15.53 -13.13 -21.19
CA LEU A 328 14.79 -13.80 -20.12
C LEU A 328 13.50 -13.05 -19.81
N GLY A 329 12.37 -13.71 -20.03
CA GLY A 329 11.04 -13.18 -19.74
C GLY A 329 10.58 -13.51 -18.32
N ILE A 330 9.89 -12.57 -17.64
CA ILE A 330 9.32 -12.80 -16.30
C ILE A 330 7.80 -12.73 -16.38
N GLY A 331 7.17 -13.84 -15.95
CA GLY A 331 5.71 -13.95 -15.88
C GLY A 331 5.05 -14.40 -17.18
N ASN A 332 3.78 -14.79 -17.08
CA ASN A 332 3.00 -15.32 -18.22
C ASN A 332 2.82 -14.31 -19.37
N CYS A 333 3.00 -13.01 -19.11
CA CYS A 333 2.96 -11.99 -20.16
C CYS A 333 4.15 -12.11 -21.13
N CYS A 334 5.23 -12.79 -20.74
CA CYS A 334 6.43 -12.99 -21.54
C CYS A 334 6.50 -14.40 -22.18
N SER A 335 5.40 -15.14 -22.25
CA SER A 335 5.35 -16.51 -22.80
C SER A 335 5.65 -16.63 -24.30
N GLY A 336 5.80 -15.52 -25.01
CA GLY A 336 6.28 -15.49 -26.40
C GLY A 336 7.79 -15.70 -26.53
N GLY A 337 8.53 -15.74 -25.43
CA GLY A 337 9.96 -16.08 -25.38
C GLY A 337 10.19 -17.57 -25.22
N ALA A 338 11.31 -18.07 -25.77
CA ALA A 338 11.75 -19.44 -25.55
C ALA A 338 12.19 -19.67 -24.10
N ASP A 339 12.61 -18.61 -23.42
CA ASP A 339 13.11 -18.61 -22.05
C ASP A 339 12.34 -17.63 -21.19
N TYR A 340 11.44 -18.14 -20.36
CA TYR A 340 10.67 -17.30 -19.42
C TYR A 340 10.33 -18.06 -18.14
N VAL A 341 10.19 -17.30 -17.03
CA VAL A 341 9.72 -17.83 -15.75
C VAL A 341 8.19 -17.72 -15.70
N LYS A 342 7.53 -18.88 -15.66
CA LYS A 342 6.07 -18.98 -15.64
C LYS A 342 5.49 -18.48 -14.30
N GLY A 343 4.35 -17.77 -14.36
CA GLY A 343 3.59 -17.33 -13.18
C GLY A 343 2.83 -16.02 -13.44
N CYS A 344 1.82 -15.73 -12.61
CA CYS A 344 1.07 -14.47 -12.66
C CYS A 344 0.60 -14.07 -11.25
N PRO A 345 1.51 -13.57 -10.38
CA PRO A 345 2.97 -13.42 -10.54
C PRO A 345 3.72 -14.75 -10.47
N PRO A 346 4.95 -14.83 -10.98
CA PRO A 346 5.90 -15.87 -10.59
C PRO A 346 6.38 -15.62 -9.16
N THR A 347 6.80 -16.66 -8.45
CA THR A 347 7.38 -16.49 -7.12
C THR A 347 8.84 -16.01 -7.22
N PRO A 348 9.35 -15.26 -6.21
CA PRO A 348 10.78 -14.90 -6.16
C PRO A 348 11.70 -16.12 -6.27
N ASP A 349 11.34 -17.22 -5.60
CA ASP A 349 12.13 -18.47 -5.62
C ASP A 349 12.19 -19.10 -7.02
N ALA A 350 11.09 -19.07 -7.78
CA ALA A 350 11.08 -19.57 -9.17
C ALA A 350 11.98 -18.74 -10.08
N ILE A 351 12.01 -17.41 -9.87
CA ILE A 351 12.92 -16.53 -10.61
C ILE A 351 14.36 -16.78 -10.19
N LEU A 352 14.63 -16.90 -8.89
CA LEU A 352 15.97 -17.17 -8.35
C LEU A 352 16.51 -18.52 -8.81
N ALA A 353 15.68 -19.57 -8.85
CA ALA A 353 16.04 -20.87 -9.39
C ALA A 353 16.50 -20.75 -10.85
N ARG A 354 15.82 -19.92 -11.66
CA ARG A 354 16.22 -19.68 -13.05
C ARG A 354 17.57 -18.97 -13.17
N PHE A 355 17.92 -18.09 -12.22
CA PHE A 355 19.26 -17.47 -12.20
C PHE A 355 20.35 -18.51 -11.86
N ARG A 356 20.08 -19.38 -10.88
CA ARG A 356 21.02 -20.46 -10.49
C ARG A 356 21.31 -21.43 -11.62
N GLU A 357 20.34 -21.76 -12.48
CA GLU A 357 20.52 -22.62 -13.65
C GLU A 357 21.45 -22.02 -14.75
N ARG A 358 21.70 -20.71 -14.67
CA ARG A 358 22.52 -19.96 -15.64
C ARG A 358 23.91 -19.57 -15.12
N THR A 359 24.19 -19.85 -13.85
CA THR A 359 25.49 -19.64 -13.21
C THR A 359 26.33 -20.90 -13.30
#